data_7df276655208abd2541bad68d505f6ab
#
_entry.id   7df276655208abd2541bad68d505f6ab
#
_cell.length_a   1.000
_cell.length_b   1.000
_cell.length_c   1.000
_cell.angle_alpha   90.00
_cell.angle_beta   90.00
_cell.angle_gamma   90.00
#
_symmetry.space_group_name_H-M   'P 1'
#
loop_
_entity.id
_entity.type
_entity.pdbx_description
1 polymer ?
#
loop_
_entity_poly.entity_id
_entity_poly.type
_entity_poly.pdbx_seq_one_letter_code
_entity_poly.pdbx_strand_id
1 'polypeptide(L)'
;DWMAARAEDLLPVEYFHLVFTLPAEIARIAYWNKKAVYGLLFRASAQTVTTIASDPKRMGARVGMTSVLHTWGSALTHHPHVHMIVPGGGLSPDGTRWVSSKPGFFLHVRVLSRLFRRLFIEGLLALHRAADLAFFGDLTGLSEPQAFAAYLAPLRKTEWIVYSKPPFGGPEAVLAYLSRYTHRVAISNSRIVNANANTVAFRW
;
A
#
# COMPACT_ATOMS: atom_id res chain seq x y z
N ASP A 1 -12.12 -8.98 -21.54
CA ASP A 1 -11.40 -7.78 -21.10
C ASP A 1 -11.40 -7.75 -19.55
N TRP A 2 -10.24 -7.52 -18.93
CA TRP A 2 -10.08 -7.51 -17.47
C TRP A 2 -11.00 -6.46 -16.82
N MET A 3 -11.18 -5.31 -17.44
CA MET A 3 -12.04 -4.23 -16.92
C MET A 3 -13.52 -4.64 -16.91
N ALA A 4 -14.01 -5.29 -17.96
CA ALA A 4 -15.40 -5.74 -18.02
C ALA A 4 -15.68 -6.79 -16.92
N ALA A 5 -14.77 -7.76 -16.73
CA ALA A 5 -14.90 -8.74 -15.66
C ALA A 5 -14.86 -8.10 -14.25
N ARG A 6 -14.12 -7.00 -14.04
CA ARG A 6 -14.10 -6.30 -12.73
C ARG A 6 -15.31 -5.39 -12.55
N ALA A 7 -15.94 -4.92 -13.63
CA ALA A 7 -17.17 -4.13 -13.53
C ALA A 7 -18.32 -4.93 -12.92
N GLU A 8 -18.41 -6.21 -13.24
CA GLU A 8 -19.42 -7.12 -12.71
C GLU A 8 -19.25 -7.41 -11.21
N ASP A 9 -18.02 -7.27 -10.70
CA ASP A 9 -17.70 -7.49 -9.28
C ASP A 9 -17.95 -6.25 -8.40
N LEU A 10 -18.27 -5.10 -8.99
CA LEU A 10 -18.45 -3.86 -8.22
C LEU A 10 -19.81 -3.81 -7.55
N LEU A 11 -19.79 -3.51 -6.25
CA LEU A 11 -20.98 -3.28 -5.47
C LEU A 11 -21.50 -1.84 -5.67
N PRO A 12 -22.80 -1.59 -5.58
CA PRO A 12 -23.40 -0.25 -5.70
C PRO A 12 -23.22 0.57 -4.40
N VAL A 13 -21.97 0.75 -3.99
CA VAL A 13 -21.59 1.46 -2.76
C VAL A 13 -20.46 2.45 -3.06
N GLU A 14 -20.19 3.39 -2.13
CA GLU A 14 -18.98 4.21 -2.19
C GLU A 14 -17.72 3.34 -2.16
N TYR A 15 -16.67 3.79 -2.83
CA TYR A 15 -15.35 3.15 -2.78
C TYR A 15 -14.30 4.13 -2.30
N PHE A 16 -13.47 3.70 -1.37
CA PHE A 16 -12.38 4.48 -0.83
C PHE A 16 -11.04 4.03 -1.41
N HIS A 17 -10.18 4.99 -1.65
CA HIS A 17 -8.83 4.76 -2.11
C HIS A 17 -7.85 5.01 -0.95
N LEU A 18 -7.23 3.96 -0.47
CA LEU A 18 -6.17 4.02 0.52
C LEU A 18 -4.80 3.88 -0.14
N VAL A 19 -3.79 4.55 0.40
CA VAL A 19 -2.40 4.40 -0.02
C VAL A 19 -1.55 4.15 1.21
N PHE A 20 -0.74 3.09 1.17
CA PHE A 20 0.22 2.75 2.21
C PHE A 20 1.63 2.88 1.64
N THR A 21 2.42 3.80 2.16
CA THR A 21 3.74 4.15 1.63
C THR A 21 4.85 3.73 2.57
N LEU A 22 5.91 3.14 2.01
CA LEU A 22 7.11 2.82 2.78
C LEU A 22 8.02 4.04 2.93
N PRO A 23 8.61 4.28 4.11
CA PRO A 23 9.68 5.26 4.28
C PRO A 23 10.87 4.98 3.37
N ALA A 24 11.64 6.03 3.05
CA ALA A 24 12.81 5.93 2.16
C ALA A 24 13.85 4.92 2.65
N GLU A 25 14.05 4.84 3.96
CA GLU A 25 14.96 3.89 4.60
C GLU A 25 14.54 2.44 4.33
N ILE A 26 13.25 2.15 4.40
CA ILE A 26 12.70 0.83 4.07
C ILE A 26 12.73 0.59 2.56
N ALA A 27 12.51 1.61 1.74
CA ALA A 27 12.60 1.49 0.28
C ALA A 27 14.00 1.04 -0.16
N ARG A 28 15.07 1.46 0.53
CA ARG A 28 16.44 0.98 0.27
C ARG A 28 16.59 -0.52 0.51
N ILE A 29 16.02 -1.04 1.59
CA ILE A 29 16.00 -2.50 1.87
C ILE A 29 15.14 -3.22 0.82
N ALA A 30 13.98 -2.66 0.48
CA ALA A 30 13.05 -3.22 -0.50
C ALA A 30 13.67 -3.39 -1.90
N TYR A 31 14.57 -2.48 -2.28
CA TYR A 31 15.23 -2.52 -3.59
C TYR A 31 15.94 -3.85 -3.85
N TRP A 32 16.61 -4.38 -2.83
CA TRP A 32 17.32 -5.65 -2.89
C TRP A 32 16.47 -6.85 -2.52
N ASN A 33 15.37 -6.64 -1.80
CA ASN A 33 14.53 -7.69 -1.21
C ASN A 33 13.07 -7.62 -1.71
N LYS A 34 12.88 -7.40 -3.00
CA LYS A 34 11.57 -7.09 -3.60
C LYS A 34 10.49 -8.10 -3.20
N LYS A 35 10.71 -9.39 -3.38
CA LYS A 35 9.73 -10.45 -3.08
C LYS A 35 9.31 -10.43 -1.61
N ALA A 36 10.26 -10.41 -0.69
CA ALA A 36 10.01 -10.47 0.75
C ALA A 36 9.32 -9.20 1.24
N VAL A 37 9.87 -8.01 0.89
CA VAL A 37 9.39 -6.71 1.38
C VAL A 37 8.08 -6.29 0.73
N TYR A 38 7.89 -6.55 -0.58
CA TYR A 38 6.60 -6.26 -1.22
C TYR A 38 5.49 -7.21 -0.75
N GLY A 39 5.82 -8.49 -0.54
CA GLY A 39 4.89 -9.44 0.09
C GLY A 39 4.49 -9.00 1.49
N LEU A 40 5.43 -8.49 2.29
CA LEU A 40 5.15 -7.92 3.60
C LEU A 40 4.29 -6.64 3.49
N LEU A 41 4.55 -5.78 2.50
CA LEU A 41 3.76 -4.56 2.28
C LEU A 41 2.28 -4.89 2.00
N PHE A 42 2.01 -5.85 1.13
CA PHE A 42 0.64 -6.32 0.89
C PHE A 42 -0.01 -6.89 2.15
N ARG A 43 0.68 -7.79 2.86
CA ARG A 43 0.13 -8.40 4.08
C ARG A 43 -0.12 -7.38 5.18
N ALA A 44 0.84 -6.51 5.49
CA ALA A 44 0.71 -5.54 6.56
C ALA A 44 -0.39 -4.50 6.28
N SER A 45 -0.52 -4.01 5.04
CA SER A 45 -1.57 -3.07 4.66
C SER A 45 -2.95 -3.73 4.72
N ALA A 46 -3.12 -4.93 4.17
CA ALA A 46 -4.38 -5.67 4.21
C ALA A 46 -4.78 -6.02 5.65
N GLN A 47 -3.86 -6.54 6.45
CA GLN A 47 -4.10 -6.85 7.86
C GLN A 47 -4.46 -5.61 8.67
N THR A 48 -3.84 -4.45 8.37
CA THR A 48 -4.17 -3.18 9.01
C THR A 48 -5.63 -2.82 8.77
N VAL A 49 -6.08 -2.84 7.53
CA VAL A 49 -7.45 -2.48 7.17
C VAL A 49 -8.45 -3.47 7.76
N THR A 50 -8.22 -4.76 7.61
CA THR A 50 -9.12 -5.80 8.12
C THR A 50 -9.24 -5.75 9.65
N THR A 51 -8.11 -5.59 10.37
CA THR A 51 -8.11 -5.51 11.84
C THR A 51 -8.90 -4.31 12.35
N ILE A 52 -8.70 -3.12 11.75
CA ILE A 52 -9.39 -1.91 12.21
C ILE A 52 -10.86 -1.91 11.80
N ALA A 53 -11.18 -2.41 10.59
CA ALA A 53 -12.56 -2.51 10.13
C ALA A 53 -13.39 -3.52 10.94
N SER A 54 -12.77 -4.61 11.38
CA SER A 54 -13.45 -5.62 12.20
C SER A 54 -13.73 -5.20 13.65
N ASP A 55 -13.05 -4.16 14.15
CA ASP A 55 -13.30 -3.63 15.50
C ASP A 55 -14.71 -3.05 15.59
N PRO A 56 -15.59 -3.58 16.49
CA PRO A 56 -16.96 -3.08 16.67
C PRO A 56 -17.03 -1.60 17.04
N LYS A 57 -16.00 -1.05 17.68
CA LYS A 57 -15.89 0.38 18.00
C LYS A 57 -15.62 1.25 16.78
N ARG A 58 -15.28 0.65 15.64
CA ARG A 58 -14.96 1.34 14.39
C ARG A 58 -16.04 1.09 13.33
N MET A 59 -16.05 -0.09 12.75
CA MET A 59 -17.01 -0.47 11.72
C MET A 59 -17.74 -1.78 12.10
N GLY A 60 -17.02 -2.74 12.70
CA GLY A 60 -17.56 -4.05 13.05
C GLY A 60 -17.86 -4.90 11.82
N ALA A 61 -17.06 -4.78 10.75
CA ALA A 61 -17.31 -5.46 9.48
C ALA A 61 -16.06 -6.15 8.93
N ARG A 62 -16.27 -7.22 8.20
CA ARG A 62 -15.27 -7.88 7.35
C ARG A 62 -15.29 -7.22 5.99
N VAL A 63 -14.22 -6.51 5.65
CA VAL A 63 -14.08 -5.78 4.39
C VAL A 63 -13.28 -6.57 3.37
N GLY A 64 -13.66 -6.45 2.08
CA GLY A 64 -12.86 -6.88 0.95
C GLY A 64 -12.03 -5.72 0.42
N MET A 65 -10.99 -6.03 -0.39
CA MET A 65 -10.16 -5.01 -1.00
C MET A 65 -9.43 -5.51 -2.25
N THR A 66 -9.17 -4.60 -3.18
CA THR A 66 -8.26 -4.83 -4.30
C THR A 66 -7.01 -3.98 -4.09
N SER A 67 -5.83 -4.58 -4.20
CA SER A 67 -4.55 -3.91 -3.94
C SER A 67 -3.63 -3.99 -5.14
N VAL A 68 -2.97 -2.86 -5.47
CA VAL A 68 -2.01 -2.74 -6.56
C VAL A 68 -0.72 -2.13 -6.03
N LEU A 69 0.42 -2.78 -6.33
CA LEU A 69 1.74 -2.30 -5.96
C LEU A 69 2.23 -1.26 -6.97
N HIS A 70 2.69 -0.14 -6.45
CA HIS A 70 3.51 0.82 -7.18
C HIS A 70 4.90 0.90 -6.54
N THR A 71 5.93 1.03 -7.38
CA THR A 71 7.32 1.07 -6.93
C THR A 71 8.04 2.37 -7.27
N TRP A 72 7.36 3.32 -7.94
CA TRP A 72 7.94 4.58 -8.42
C TRP A 72 7.12 5.77 -7.95
N GLY A 73 7.81 6.81 -7.49
CA GLY A 73 7.22 8.12 -7.28
C GLY A 73 7.12 8.92 -8.58
N SER A 74 6.54 10.12 -8.53
CA SER A 74 6.41 11.03 -9.68
C SER A 74 7.76 11.42 -10.29
N ALA A 75 8.81 11.47 -9.48
CA ALA A 75 10.20 11.74 -9.90
C ALA A 75 10.98 10.49 -10.35
N LEU A 76 10.30 9.36 -10.60
CA LEU A 76 10.89 8.07 -10.95
C LEU A 76 11.85 7.49 -9.90
N THR A 77 11.82 7.99 -8.69
CA THR A 77 12.56 7.41 -7.58
C THR A 77 11.88 6.14 -7.07
N HIS A 78 12.67 5.18 -6.61
CA HIS A 78 12.14 3.95 -6.01
C HIS A 78 11.35 4.29 -4.74
N HIS A 79 10.04 4.13 -4.80
CA HIS A 79 9.10 4.56 -3.77
C HIS A 79 7.95 3.56 -3.64
N PRO A 80 8.20 2.39 -3.00
CA PRO A 80 7.21 1.35 -2.90
C PRO A 80 6.00 1.77 -2.07
N HIS A 81 4.83 1.63 -2.65
CA HIS A 81 3.55 1.88 -2.00
C HIS A 81 2.45 1.02 -2.61
N VAL A 82 1.44 0.74 -1.81
CA VAL A 82 0.25 -0.02 -2.24
C VAL A 82 -0.92 0.92 -2.33
N HIS A 83 -1.56 0.92 -3.50
CA HIS A 83 -2.89 1.47 -3.70
C HIS A 83 -3.92 0.39 -3.38
N MET A 84 -4.89 0.73 -2.55
CA MET A 84 -5.91 -0.21 -2.11
C MET A 84 -7.29 0.42 -2.33
N ILE A 85 -8.16 -0.28 -3.04
CA ILE A 85 -9.56 0.10 -3.25
C ILE A 85 -10.41 -0.76 -2.34
N VAL A 86 -11.22 -0.11 -1.52
CA VAL A 86 -12.04 -0.76 -0.50
C VAL A 86 -13.48 -0.27 -0.64
N PRO A 87 -14.49 -1.16 -0.71
CA PRO A 87 -15.88 -0.73 -0.66
C PRO A 87 -16.22 -0.06 0.68
N GLY A 88 -17.12 0.88 0.66
CA GLY A 88 -17.58 1.63 1.84
C GLY A 88 -18.46 0.81 2.77
N GLY A 89 -17.95 -0.32 3.22
CA GLY A 89 -18.62 -1.25 4.11
C GLY A 89 -18.06 -2.66 3.99
N GLY A 90 -18.72 -3.60 4.63
CA GLY A 90 -18.35 -5.00 4.61
C GLY A 90 -19.44 -5.88 5.22
N LEU A 91 -19.21 -7.18 5.24
CA LEU A 91 -20.12 -8.13 5.88
C LEU A 91 -19.98 -8.09 7.40
N SER A 92 -21.09 -8.17 8.11
CA SER A 92 -21.11 -8.41 9.55
C SER A 92 -20.28 -9.68 9.88
N PRO A 93 -19.81 -9.83 11.15
CA PRO A 93 -19.00 -11.00 11.53
C PRO A 93 -19.65 -12.35 11.21
N ASP A 94 -20.99 -12.43 11.36
CA ASP A 94 -21.80 -13.60 11.03
C ASP A 94 -22.06 -13.76 9.51
N GLY A 95 -21.71 -12.77 8.70
CA GLY A 95 -21.90 -12.79 7.24
C GLY A 95 -23.34 -12.54 6.76
N THR A 96 -24.26 -12.19 7.65
CA THR A 96 -25.71 -12.14 7.33
C THR A 96 -26.19 -10.79 6.80
N ARG A 97 -25.45 -9.71 7.02
CA ARG A 97 -25.84 -8.35 6.60
C ARG A 97 -24.66 -7.50 6.18
N TRP A 98 -24.95 -6.49 5.38
CA TRP A 98 -23.98 -5.45 5.02
C TRP A 98 -23.93 -4.38 6.12
N VAL A 99 -22.71 -4.01 6.52
CA VAL A 99 -22.44 -2.91 7.46
C VAL A 99 -21.77 -1.80 6.67
N SER A 100 -22.47 -0.69 6.43
CA SER A 100 -21.95 0.45 5.68
C SER A 100 -20.98 1.28 6.52
N SER A 101 -19.97 1.85 5.88
CA SER A 101 -19.18 2.94 6.44
C SER A 101 -20.03 4.20 6.60
N LYS A 102 -19.55 5.18 7.36
CA LYS A 102 -20.18 6.51 7.37
C LYS A 102 -20.00 7.16 6.00
N PRO A 103 -21.01 7.89 5.46
CA PRO A 103 -20.88 8.59 4.19
C PRO A 103 -19.62 9.46 4.15
N GLY A 104 -18.83 9.36 3.07
CA GLY A 104 -17.61 10.13 2.89
C GLY A 104 -16.45 9.79 3.83
N PHE A 105 -16.60 8.81 4.73
CA PHE A 105 -15.59 8.47 5.73
C PHE A 105 -15.44 6.95 5.86
N PHE A 106 -14.22 6.46 5.72
CA PHE A 106 -13.91 5.04 5.88
C PHE A 106 -13.33 4.71 7.26
N LEU A 107 -12.07 5.04 7.49
CA LEU A 107 -11.35 4.76 8.74
C LEU A 107 -10.37 5.90 9.05
N HIS A 108 -10.03 6.08 10.33
CA HIS A 108 -9.08 7.11 10.75
C HIS A 108 -7.66 6.81 10.27
N VAL A 109 -7.10 7.67 9.41
CA VAL A 109 -5.77 7.53 8.80
C VAL A 109 -4.66 7.36 9.84
N ARG A 110 -4.69 8.11 10.96
CA ARG A 110 -3.69 7.98 12.03
C ARG A 110 -3.72 6.60 12.70
N VAL A 111 -4.91 5.99 12.82
CA VAL A 111 -5.04 4.64 13.40
C VAL A 111 -4.48 3.61 12.42
N LEU A 112 -4.81 3.75 11.13
CA LEU A 112 -4.23 2.94 10.05
C LEU A 112 -2.69 3.05 10.04
N SER A 113 -2.14 4.25 10.05
CA SER A 113 -0.69 4.49 10.03
C SER A 113 0.03 3.81 11.20
N ARG A 114 -0.49 3.95 12.42
CA ARG A 114 0.14 3.37 13.62
C ARG A 114 0.16 1.84 13.59
N LEU A 115 -0.96 1.21 13.18
CA LEU A 115 -1.04 -0.24 13.10
C LEU A 115 -0.17 -0.77 11.95
N PHE A 116 -0.25 -0.14 10.78
CA PHE A 116 0.57 -0.50 9.62
C PHE A 116 2.07 -0.46 9.95
N ARG A 117 2.55 0.64 10.54
CA ARG A 117 3.93 0.78 10.97
C ARG A 117 4.36 -0.34 11.91
N ARG A 118 3.54 -0.65 12.93
CA ARG A 118 3.82 -1.72 13.88
C ARG A 118 3.95 -3.07 13.17
N LEU A 119 2.93 -3.46 12.43
CA LEU A 119 2.89 -4.76 11.72
C LEU A 119 4.03 -4.90 10.72
N PHE A 120 4.35 -3.81 10.01
CA PHE A 120 5.42 -3.83 9.03
C PHE A 120 6.79 -3.99 9.69
N ILE A 121 7.08 -3.23 10.74
CA ILE A 121 8.37 -3.33 11.46
C ILE A 121 8.51 -4.71 12.14
N GLU A 122 7.45 -5.23 12.75
CA GLU A 122 7.43 -6.58 13.32
C GLU A 122 7.69 -7.63 12.24
N GLY A 123 7.08 -7.49 11.07
CA GLY A 123 7.30 -8.36 9.91
C GLY A 123 8.72 -8.28 9.35
N LEU A 124 9.32 -7.08 9.26
CA LEU A 124 10.72 -6.92 8.85
C LEU A 124 11.69 -7.61 9.83
N LEU A 125 11.47 -7.45 11.13
CA LEU A 125 12.28 -8.15 12.13
C LEU A 125 12.12 -9.67 12.05
N ALA A 126 10.93 -10.16 11.71
CA ALA A 126 10.70 -11.58 11.50
C ALA A 126 11.45 -12.09 10.26
N LEU A 127 11.39 -11.37 9.13
CA LEU A 127 12.15 -11.69 7.92
C LEU A 127 13.66 -11.68 8.17
N HIS A 128 14.17 -10.72 8.94
CA HIS A 128 15.58 -10.65 9.29
C HIS A 128 16.01 -11.89 10.12
N ARG A 129 15.24 -12.23 11.15
CA ARG A 129 15.52 -13.44 11.98
C ARG A 129 15.47 -14.74 11.19
N ALA A 130 14.63 -14.80 10.14
CA ALA A 130 14.53 -15.95 9.24
C ALA A 130 15.63 -15.98 8.17
N ALA A 131 16.55 -15.00 8.16
CA ALA A 131 17.56 -14.82 7.11
C ALA A 131 16.98 -14.67 5.69
N ASP A 132 15.73 -14.14 5.58
CA ASP A 132 15.03 -13.89 4.31
C ASP A 132 15.37 -12.53 3.69
N LEU A 133 16.30 -11.76 4.29
CA LEU A 133 16.76 -10.48 3.80
C LEU A 133 18.23 -10.51 3.43
N ALA A 134 18.56 -9.97 2.27
CA ALA A 134 19.93 -9.76 1.81
C ALA A 134 20.29 -8.26 1.87
N PHE A 135 21.54 -7.97 2.23
CA PHE A 135 22.05 -6.61 2.40
C PHE A 135 23.33 -6.43 1.57
N PHE A 136 23.39 -5.32 0.82
CA PHE A 136 24.50 -5.03 -0.09
C PHE A 136 24.96 -3.59 0.06
N GLY A 137 26.21 -3.35 -0.33
CA GLY A 137 26.81 -2.02 -0.29
C GLY A 137 26.85 -1.44 1.12
N ASP A 138 26.39 -0.23 1.29
CA ASP A 138 26.32 0.49 2.56
C ASP A 138 25.29 -0.11 3.55
N LEU A 139 24.46 -1.03 3.11
CA LEU A 139 23.50 -1.75 3.98
C LEU A 139 24.06 -3.07 4.54
N THR A 140 25.25 -3.49 4.13
CA THR A 140 25.83 -4.81 4.53
C THR A 140 25.87 -5.01 6.05
N GLY A 141 26.16 -3.96 6.82
CA GLY A 141 26.16 -4.01 8.28
C GLY A 141 24.81 -4.34 8.92
N LEU A 142 23.71 -4.21 8.17
CA LEU A 142 22.36 -4.55 8.65
C LEU A 142 22.10 -6.05 8.72
N SER A 143 23.03 -6.90 8.27
CA SER A 143 22.98 -8.34 8.55
C SER A 143 23.06 -8.64 10.06
N GLU A 144 23.71 -7.77 10.83
CA GLU A 144 23.81 -7.88 12.26
C GLU A 144 22.49 -7.48 12.95
N PRO A 145 21.93 -8.33 13.84
CA PRO A 145 20.62 -8.08 14.45
C PRO A 145 20.53 -6.77 15.24
N GLN A 146 21.60 -6.40 15.95
CA GLN A 146 21.62 -5.17 16.73
C GLN A 146 21.66 -3.92 15.82
N ALA A 147 22.45 -3.96 14.75
CA ALA A 147 22.51 -2.88 13.76
C ALA A 147 21.17 -2.70 13.04
N PHE A 148 20.52 -3.80 12.67
CA PHE A 148 19.20 -3.77 12.04
C PHE A 148 18.13 -3.19 12.97
N ALA A 149 18.10 -3.61 14.24
CA ALA A 149 17.18 -3.07 15.23
C ALA A 149 17.41 -1.56 15.47
N ALA A 150 18.67 -1.12 15.53
CA ALA A 150 19.03 0.29 15.66
C ALA A 150 18.61 1.11 14.45
N TYR A 151 18.78 0.57 13.23
CA TYR A 151 18.33 1.18 11.98
C TYR A 151 16.80 1.40 11.95
N LEU A 152 16.03 0.47 12.47
CA LEU A 152 14.57 0.55 12.52
C LEU A 152 14.03 1.39 13.69
N ALA A 153 14.82 1.64 14.73
CA ALA A 153 14.36 2.30 15.95
C ALA A 153 13.77 3.71 15.73
N PRO A 154 14.36 4.60 14.91
CA PRO A 154 13.78 5.90 14.59
C PRO A 154 12.43 5.78 13.88
N LEU A 155 12.29 4.80 12.99
CA LEU A 155 11.08 4.60 12.18
C LEU A 155 9.86 4.17 12.99
N ARG A 156 10.07 3.69 14.22
CA ARG A 156 8.99 3.41 15.18
C ARG A 156 8.34 4.67 15.73
N LYS A 157 9.05 5.80 15.72
CA LYS A 157 8.62 7.08 16.29
C LYS A 157 8.07 8.05 15.25
N THR A 158 8.43 7.87 13.98
CA THR A 158 7.94 8.70 12.88
C THR A 158 6.53 8.30 12.45
N GLU A 159 5.73 9.23 11.93
CA GLU A 159 4.47 8.89 11.28
C GLU A 159 4.76 8.37 9.87
N TRP A 160 4.18 7.21 9.55
CA TRP A 160 4.26 6.66 8.20
C TRP A 160 3.09 7.19 7.37
N ILE A 161 3.36 7.45 6.09
CA ILE A 161 2.36 8.01 5.20
C ILE A 161 1.34 6.94 4.85
N VAL A 162 0.14 7.12 5.40
CA VAL A 162 -1.07 6.45 4.96
C VAL A 162 -2.04 7.54 4.54
N TYR A 163 -2.63 7.37 3.38
CA TYR A 163 -3.54 8.34 2.80
C TYR A 163 -4.89 7.68 2.49
N SER A 164 -5.98 8.38 2.77
CA SER A 164 -7.33 8.01 2.38
C SER A 164 -7.94 9.15 1.59
N LYS A 165 -8.22 8.91 0.32
CA LYS A 165 -8.92 9.87 -0.54
C LYS A 165 -10.41 9.86 -0.25
N PRO A 166 -11.11 10.97 -0.50
CA PRO A 166 -12.55 10.98 -0.60
C PRO A 166 -13.04 9.87 -1.54
N PRO A 167 -14.28 9.38 -1.37
CA PRO A 167 -14.80 8.31 -2.20
C PRO A 167 -14.82 8.71 -3.68
N PHE A 168 -14.67 7.72 -4.53
CA PHE A 168 -14.82 7.91 -5.97
C PHE A 168 -16.25 8.31 -6.32
N GLY A 169 -16.42 9.02 -7.43
CA GLY A 169 -17.73 9.39 -8.00
C GLY A 169 -18.49 8.23 -8.63
N GLY A 170 -18.36 7.04 -8.08
CA GLY A 170 -19.04 5.81 -8.51
C GLY A 170 -18.09 4.68 -8.90
N PRO A 171 -18.65 3.47 -9.14
CA PRO A 171 -17.88 2.27 -9.52
C PRO A 171 -17.03 2.46 -10.78
N GLU A 172 -17.56 3.12 -11.78
CA GLU A 172 -16.86 3.38 -13.05
C GLU A 172 -15.58 4.19 -12.87
N ALA A 173 -15.60 5.18 -11.96
CA ALA A 173 -14.41 5.98 -11.63
C ALA A 173 -13.33 5.14 -10.93
N VAL A 174 -13.73 4.14 -10.15
CA VAL A 174 -12.81 3.16 -9.54
C VAL A 174 -12.10 2.35 -10.61
N LEU A 175 -12.85 1.83 -11.59
CA LEU A 175 -12.29 1.04 -12.69
C LEU A 175 -11.36 1.87 -13.57
N ALA A 176 -11.79 3.07 -13.95
CA ALA A 176 -10.96 3.99 -14.72
C ALA A 176 -9.66 4.35 -13.98
N TYR A 177 -9.71 4.42 -12.65
CA TYR A 177 -8.53 4.63 -11.83
C TYR A 177 -7.63 3.39 -11.83
N LEU A 178 -8.16 2.21 -11.56
CA LEU A 178 -7.39 0.96 -11.51
C LEU A 178 -6.75 0.62 -12.86
N SER A 179 -7.44 0.91 -13.97
CA SER A 179 -6.90 0.64 -15.31
C SER A 179 -5.61 1.39 -15.60
N ARG A 180 -5.43 2.60 -15.04
CA ARG A 180 -4.19 3.38 -15.18
C ARG A 180 -3.00 2.73 -14.45
N TYR A 181 -3.28 1.91 -13.44
CA TYR A 181 -2.25 1.31 -12.58
C TYR A 181 -1.95 -0.13 -12.91
N THR A 182 -2.81 -0.80 -13.72
CA THR A 182 -2.52 -2.15 -14.23
C THR A 182 -1.49 -2.15 -15.35
N HIS A 183 -1.34 -1.03 -16.06
CA HIS A 183 -0.24 -0.83 -17.00
C HIS A 183 1.04 -0.47 -16.21
N ARG A 184 1.97 -1.39 -16.13
CA ARG A 184 3.26 -1.28 -15.40
C ARG A 184 4.24 -0.31 -16.07
N VAL A 185 3.81 0.91 -16.37
CA VAL A 185 4.64 1.93 -16.99
C VAL A 185 5.01 2.96 -15.94
N ALA A 186 6.29 3.09 -15.62
CA ALA A 186 6.79 4.07 -14.65
C ALA A 186 6.49 5.50 -15.11
N ILE A 187 6.46 5.72 -16.42
CA ILE A 187 6.16 7.01 -17.06
C ILE A 187 5.40 6.77 -18.37
N SER A 188 4.34 7.53 -18.62
CA SER A 188 3.65 7.51 -19.91
C SER A 188 4.48 8.21 -20.99
N ASN A 189 4.39 7.76 -22.24
CA ASN A 189 5.08 8.38 -23.36
C ASN A 189 4.77 9.88 -23.52
N SER A 190 3.55 10.30 -23.16
CA SER A 190 3.14 11.70 -23.17
C SER A 190 3.92 12.61 -22.21
N ARG A 191 4.58 12.03 -21.20
CA ARG A 191 5.44 12.75 -20.27
C ARG A 191 6.88 12.87 -20.71
N ILE A 192 7.31 12.06 -21.69
CA ILE A 192 8.67 12.12 -22.24
C ILE A 192 8.76 13.36 -23.11
N VAL A 193 9.68 14.27 -22.78
CA VAL A 193 9.95 15.50 -23.53
C VAL A 193 11.06 15.26 -24.56
N ASN A 194 12.10 14.54 -24.16
CA ASN A 194 13.23 14.20 -25.01
C ASN A 194 13.91 12.94 -24.49
N ALA A 195 14.49 12.15 -25.39
CA ALA A 195 15.31 10.99 -25.06
C ALA A 195 16.47 10.90 -26.06
N ASN A 196 17.69 10.69 -25.55
CA ASN A 196 18.88 10.39 -26.35
C ASN A 196 19.64 9.21 -25.72
N ALA A 197 20.78 8.85 -26.26
CA ALA A 197 21.57 7.70 -25.80
C ALA A 197 21.94 7.76 -24.29
N ASN A 198 22.01 8.95 -23.69
CA ASN A 198 22.56 9.16 -22.34
C ASN A 198 21.53 9.77 -21.36
N THR A 199 20.46 10.39 -21.84
CA THR A 199 19.51 11.13 -20.99
C THR A 199 18.08 10.98 -21.46
N VAL A 200 17.15 11.00 -20.49
CA VAL A 200 15.71 11.13 -20.74
C VAL A 200 15.19 12.31 -19.93
N ALA A 201 14.61 13.29 -20.62
CA ALA A 201 13.90 14.42 -20.00
C ALA A 201 12.41 14.16 -20.01
N PHE A 202 11.74 14.37 -18.87
CA PHE A 202 10.30 14.14 -18.73
C PHE A 202 9.63 15.19 -17.81
N ARG A 203 8.33 15.37 -17.98
CA ARG A 203 7.51 16.20 -17.07
C ARG A 203 7.15 15.38 -15.85
N TRP A 204 7.34 15.92 -14.67
CA TRP A 204 7.04 15.32 -13.37
C TRP A 204 5.93 16.06 -12.63
#